data_c37b7575822f1ba86f52dc270d734ef4
#
_entry.id   c37b7575822f1ba86f52dc270d734ef4
#
_cell.length_a   1.000
_cell.length_b   1.000
_cell.length_c   1.000
_cell.angle_alpha   90.00
_cell.angle_beta   90.00
_cell.angle_gamma   90.00
#
_symmetry.space_group_name_H-M   'P 1'
#
loop_
_entity.id
_entity.type
_entity.pdbx_description
1 polymer ?
#
loop_
_entity_poly.entity_id
_entity_poly.type
_entity_poly.pdbx_seq_one_letter_code
_entity_poly.pdbx_strand_id
1 'polypeptide(L)'
;MVGFFRSGFSLYLYCLLIVQLMIPAHAGDGGGMHSGIAGLLGDLEQTQWEPTVSGSRQALVLGGRIRIEDCQSYPYHDNSHGTEGFLKLADDLRHGLGQGLSCISGQGPAGSLHPYHERNAERLIDLLNDDSGKILACVEDQTFAYAIAHPAKNPAMSHEVLIDTYRISGFLSRRFERATYRNFFKLSEPLIEDHLTGKPVHFDGLHRYRDLPGLVFHELTHWLGYEHTNLTADVVDLYEVCCFAGSDHIPDDRVNEGFQQRACKILKDAELWDADEATRKQLWHDKGYYRLKREIRRASG
;
A
#
# COMPACT_ATOMS: atom_id res chain seq x y z
N MET A 1 62.63 53.87 9.21
CA MET A 1 62.58 53.30 7.85
C MET A 1 61.21 52.55 7.67
N VAL A 2 60.50 53.00 6.74
CA VAL A 2 59.11 52.64 6.42
C VAL A 2 59.14 51.34 5.65
N GLY A 3 58.25 50.45 5.98
CA GLY A 3 58.09 49.18 5.22
C GLY A 3 56.66 48.68 5.15
N PHE A 4 56.14 48.62 4.01
CA PHE A 4 54.84 48.20 3.46
C PHE A 4 54.30 46.94 4.05
N PHE A 5 53.04 47.00 4.49
CA PHE A 5 52.08 45.90 4.50
C PHE A 5 50.71 46.42 4.09
N ARG A 6 50.35 46.21 2.84
CA ARG A 6 48.95 46.34 2.37
C ARG A 6 48.76 45.47 1.11
N SER A 7 47.64 44.84 1.08
CA SER A 7 47.00 44.11 -0.05
C SER A 7 47.19 42.58 -0.06
N GLY A 8 46.36 41.90 0.67
CA GLY A 8 46.18 40.45 0.56
C GLY A 8 44.77 39.97 0.95
N PHE A 9 43.97 40.84 1.58
CA PHE A 9 42.68 40.42 2.15
C PHE A 9 41.44 40.66 1.26
N SER A 10 41.56 41.35 0.16
CA SER A 10 40.41 41.75 -0.63
C SER A 10 40.04 40.77 -1.74
N LEU A 11 40.92 39.87 -2.16
CA LEU A 11 40.63 38.90 -3.24
C LEU A 11 39.91 37.62 -2.77
N TYR A 12 40.13 37.26 -1.49
CA TYR A 12 39.50 36.04 -0.94
C TYR A 12 38.00 36.21 -0.64
N LEU A 13 37.55 37.42 -0.34
CA LEU A 13 36.15 37.71 -0.05
C LEU A 13 35.29 37.73 -1.33
N TYR A 14 35.86 38.05 -2.49
CA TYR A 14 35.15 38.08 -3.76
C TYR A 14 34.95 36.69 -4.38
N CYS A 15 35.90 35.77 -4.15
CA CYS A 15 35.75 34.38 -4.62
C CYS A 15 34.70 33.58 -3.82
N LEU A 16 34.52 33.88 -2.52
CA LEU A 16 33.51 33.22 -1.69
C LEU A 16 32.06 33.67 -2.00
N LEU A 17 31.88 34.90 -2.50
CA LEU A 17 30.59 35.45 -2.88
C LEU A 17 30.11 34.98 -4.26
N ILE A 18 31.03 34.60 -5.15
CA ILE A 18 30.67 34.09 -6.50
C ILE A 18 30.37 32.61 -6.50
N VAL A 19 30.93 31.83 -5.56
CA VAL A 19 30.62 30.39 -5.44
C VAL A 19 29.25 30.13 -4.81
N GLN A 20 28.71 31.07 -4.03
CA GLN A 20 27.34 30.94 -3.47
C GLN A 20 26.19 31.28 -4.47
N LEU A 21 26.52 31.89 -5.61
CA LEU A 21 25.51 32.30 -6.62
C LEU A 21 25.35 31.32 -7.78
N MET A 22 26.06 30.18 -7.78
CA MET A 22 25.95 29.15 -8.83
C MET A 22 25.57 27.75 -8.30
N ILE A 23 24.89 27.67 -7.16
CA ILE A 23 24.14 26.46 -6.86
C ILE A 23 22.77 26.68 -7.47
N PRO A 24 22.41 26.00 -8.58
CA PRO A 24 21.04 26.01 -9.01
C PRO A 24 20.23 25.40 -7.88
N ALA A 25 19.30 26.17 -7.34
CA ALA A 25 18.26 25.71 -6.46
C ALA A 25 17.36 24.76 -7.27
N HIS A 26 17.80 23.52 -7.47
CA HIS A 26 16.96 22.38 -7.69
C HIS A 26 16.65 21.72 -6.34
N ALA A 27 16.14 22.52 -5.41
CA ALA A 27 15.26 22.02 -4.39
C ALA A 27 13.91 21.83 -5.11
N GLY A 28 13.77 20.68 -5.77
CA GLY A 28 12.47 20.24 -6.25
C GLY A 28 11.49 20.22 -5.07
N ASP A 29 10.25 20.57 -5.34
CA ASP A 29 9.11 20.69 -4.43
C ASP A 29 8.76 19.42 -3.63
N GLY A 30 9.71 18.81 -2.94
CA GLY A 30 9.46 17.71 -1.99
C GLY A 30 8.57 18.13 -0.80
N GLY A 31 8.39 19.43 -0.58
CA GLY A 31 7.51 19.95 0.46
C GLY A 31 6.02 19.78 0.18
N GLY A 32 5.62 19.81 -1.09
CA GLY A 32 4.22 19.73 -1.50
C GLY A 32 3.61 18.35 -1.24
N MET A 33 4.31 17.28 -1.59
CA MET A 33 3.82 15.91 -1.43
C MET A 33 3.73 15.49 0.04
N HIS A 34 4.71 15.85 0.86
CA HIS A 34 4.65 15.59 2.31
C HIS A 34 3.45 16.26 2.96
N SER A 35 3.19 17.52 2.61
CA SER A 35 2.02 18.23 3.12
C SER A 35 0.71 17.63 2.62
N GLY A 36 0.66 17.12 1.39
CA GLY A 36 -0.49 16.44 0.82
C GLY A 36 -0.83 15.13 1.54
N ILE A 37 0.18 14.27 1.77
CA ILE A 37 0.00 13.01 2.52
C ILE A 37 -0.42 13.31 3.97
N ALA A 38 0.28 14.21 4.66
CA ALA A 38 -0.03 14.57 6.04
C ALA A 38 -1.42 15.20 6.18
N GLY A 39 -1.81 16.06 5.22
CA GLY A 39 -3.16 16.64 5.17
C GLY A 39 -4.24 15.58 5.00
N LEU A 40 -4.08 14.68 4.02
CA LEU A 40 -5.01 13.57 3.80
C LEU A 40 -5.16 12.70 5.05
N LEU A 41 -4.05 12.28 5.65
CA LEU A 41 -4.09 11.44 6.86
C LEU A 41 -4.74 12.16 8.03
N GLY A 42 -4.44 13.47 8.22
CA GLY A 42 -5.09 14.29 9.24
C GLY A 42 -6.61 14.43 9.05
N ASP A 43 -7.05 14.57 7.81
CA ASP A 43 -8.49 14.59 7.49
C ASP A 43 -9.15 13.24 7.83
N LEU A 44 -8.49 12.12 7.52
CA LEU A 44 -9.01 10.78 7.79
C LEU A 44 -9.07 10.41 9.29
N GLU A 45 -8.43 11.18 10.17
CA GLU A 45 -8.61 11.06 11.63
C GLU A 45 -9.99 11.51 12.09
N GLN A 46 -10.63 12.41 11.33
CA GLN A 46 -11.98 12.86 11.63
C GLN A 46 -12.97 11.77 11.26
N THR A 47 -13.63 11.20 12.27
CA THR A 47 -14.56 10.10 12.09
C THR A 47 -15.94 10.46 12.59
N GLN A 48 -16.98 10.01 11.88
CA GLN A 48 -18.38 10.15 12.29
C GLN A 48 -19.19 8.92 11.90
N TRP A 49 -20.24 8.63 12.67
CA TRP A 49 -21.18 7.56 12.34
C TRP A 49 -22.37 8.12 11.60
N GLU A 50 -22.68 7.51 10.46
CA GLU A 50 -23.83 7.88 9.62
C GLU A 50 -24.67 6.66 9.27
N PRO A 51 -25.95 6.82 8.89
CA PRO A 51 -26.72 5.74 8.28
C PRO A 51 -26.04 5.24 7.01
N THR A 52 -26.10 3.92 6.77
CA THR A 52 -25.65 3.37 5.48
C THR A 52 -26.54 3.88 4.33
N VAL A 53 -26.04 3.76 3.11
CA VAL A 53 -26.81 4.12 1.91
C VAL A 53 -28.14 3.36 1.86
N SER A 54 -28.20 2.14 2.35
CA SER A 54 -29.43 1.35 2.50
C SER A 54 -30.33 1.79 3.64
N GLY A 55 -29.87 2.69 4.51
CA GLY A 55 -30.64 3.24 5.64
C GLY A 55 -30.85 2.28 6.82
N SER A 56 -30.39 1.04 6.75
CA SER A 56 -30.66 0.01 7.76
C SER A 56 -29.55 -0.21 8.79
N ARG A 57 -28.35 0.33 8.57
CA ARG A 57 -27.16 0.13 9.39
C ARG A 57 -26.39 1.43 9.55
N GLN A 58 -25.33 1.41 10.35
CA GLN A 58 -24.42 2.53 10.50
C GLN A 58 -23.16 2.29 9.68
N ALA A 59 -22.65 3.35 9.08
CA ALA A 59 -21.35 3.40 8.44
C ALA A 59 -20.41 4.30 9.25
N LEU A 60 -19.13 3.98 9.26
CA LEU A 60 -18.08 4.86 9.75
C LEU A 60 -17.58 5.72 8.58
N VAL A 61 -17.66 7.03 8.70
CA VAL A 61 -17.20 7.97 7.67
C VAL A 61 -15.91 8.64 8.13
N LEU A 62 -14.90 8.59 7.29
CA LEU A 62 -13.57 9.15 7.52
C LEU A 62 -13.40 10.41 6.67
N GLY A 63 -13.04 11.53 7.30
CA GLY A 63 -12.82 12.81 6.63
C GLY A 63 -14.03 13.31 5.83
N GLY A 64 -15.24 12.83 6.14
CA GLY A 64 -16.44 13.15 5.37
C GLY A 64 -16.48 12.55 3.95
N ARG A 65 -15.55 11.64 3.58
CA ARG A 65 -15.35 11.21 2.18
C ARG A 65 -15.34 9.70 1.99
N ILE A 66 -14.69 8.97 2.88
CA ILE A 66 -14.56 7.50 2.77
C ILE A 66 -15.53 6.86 3.74
N ARG A 67 -16.40 6.01 3.23
CA ARG A 67 -17.39 5.26 4.02
C ARG A 67 -16.91 3.82 4.23
N ILE A 68 -16.96 3.36 5.46
CA ILE A 68 -16.72 1.96 5.82
C ILE A 68 -18.06 1.37 6.21
N GLU A 69 -18.47 0.32 5.51
CA GLU A 69 -19.78 -0.32 5.67
C GLU A 69 -19.66 -1.81 5.98
N ASP A 70 -20.57 -2.32 6.80
CA ASP A 70 -20.73 -3.75 7.09
C ASP A 70 -19.49 -4.49 7.67
N CYS A 71 -18.57 -3.75 8.33
CA CYS A 71 -17.29 -4.27 8.81
C CYS A 71 -17.26 -4.67 10.29
N GLN A 72 -18.38 -5.12 10.84
CA GLN A 72 -18.47 -5.55 12.24
C GLN A 72 -17.58 -6.75 12.57
N SER A 73 -17.35 -7.61 11.58
CA SER A 73 -16.53 -8.84 11.70
C SER A 73 -15.10 -8.68 11.23
N TYR A 74 -14.70 -7.48 10.77
CA TYR A 74 -13.35 -7.26 10.30
C TYR A 74 -12.33 -7.38 11.44
N PRO A 75 -11.17 -8.00 11.25
CA PRO A 75 -10.74 -8.68 10.02
C PRO A 75 -11.22 -10.14 9.87
N TYR A 76 -11.89 -10.70 10.88
CA TYR A 76 -12.22 -12.13 10.95
C TYR A 76 -13.72 -12.35 11.15
N HIS A 77 -14.37 -12.99 10.18
CA HIS A 77 -15.81 -13.16 10.15
C HIS A 77 -16.39 -13.98 11.34
N ASP A 78 -15.60 -14.85 11.94
CA ASP A 78 -16.05 -15.72 13.03
C ASP A 78 -16.25 -14.97 14.36
N ASN A 79 -15.80 -13.73 14.45
CA ASN A 79 -15.88 -12.89 15.64
C ASN A 79 -16.50 -11.54 15.28
N SER A 80 -17.69 -11.27 15.80
CA SER A 80 -18.23 -9.90 15.70
C SER A 80 -17.50 -8.99 16.67
N HIS A 81 -16.75 -8.05 16.13
CA HIS A 81 -16.06 -7.00 16.90
C HIS A 81 -16.93 -5.73 17.04
N GLY A 82 -18.12 -5.74 16.46
CA GLY A 82 -19.01 -4.58 16.49
C GLY A 82 -18.32 -3.34 15.91
N THR A 83 -18.33 -2.22 16.65
CA THR A 83 -17.67 -0.98 16.21
C THR A 83 -16.16 -1.10 16.08
N GLU A 84 -15.51 -2.01 16.80
CA GLU A 84 -14.05 -2.20 16.73
C GLU A 84 -13.60 -2.68 15.36
N GLY A 85 -14.39 -3.49 14.67
CA GLY A 85 -14.08 -3.93 13.30
C GLY A 85 -13.95 -2.75 12.32
N PHE A 86 -14.87 -1.80 12.39
CA PHE A 86 -14.80 -0.58 11.57
C PHE A 86 -13.57 0.27 11.91
N LEU A 87 -13.28 0.45 13.20
CA LEU A 87 -12.12 1.23 13.63
C LEU A 87 -10.81 0.56 13.22
N LYS A 88 -10.76 -0.76 13.28
CA LYS A 88 -9.60 -1.52 12.83
C LYS A 88 -9.36 -1.35 11.31
N LEU A 89 -10.40 -1.43 10.50
CA LEU A 89 -10.26 -1.17 9.06
C LEU A 89 -9.86 0.29 8.77
N ALA A 90 -10.40 1.24 9.53
CA ALA A 90 -10.00 2.64 9.43
C ALA A 90 -8.50 2.83 9.74
N ASP A 91 -7.98 2.12 10.75
CA ASP A 91 -6.57 2.13 11.12
C ASP A 91 -5.69 1.50 10.02
N ASP A 92 -6.09 0.34 9.50
CA ASP A 92 -5.38 -0.33 8.40
C ASP A 92 -5.38 0.53 7.11
N LEU A 93 -6.47 1.25 6.84
CA LEU A 93 -6.54 2.22 5.74
C LEU A 93 -5.53 3.36 5.91
N ARG A 94 -5.50 3.99 7.10
CA ARG A 94 -4.54 5.08 7.37
C ARG A 94 -3.10 4.60 7.29
N HIS A 95 -2.80 3.46 7.87
CA HIS A 95 -1.48 2.83 7.80
C HIS A 95 -1.10 2.50 6.34
N GLY A 96 -2.01 1.88 5.60
CA GLY A 96 -1.80 1.56 4.19
C GLY A 96 -1.52 2.80 3.35
N LEU A 97 -2.33 3.84 3.50
CA LEU A 97 -2.13 5.11 2.80
C LEU A 97 -0.83 5.79 3.22
N GLY A 98 -0.55 5.91 4.52
CA GLY A 98 0.65 6.56 5.02
C GLY A 98 1.93 5.88 4.52
N GLN A 99 2.03 4.58 4.65
CA GLN A 99 3.20 3.80 4.22
C GLN A 99 3.28 3.72 2.70
N GLY A 100 2.17 3.41 2.03
CA GLY A 100 2.13 3.22 0.58
C GLY A 100 2.42 4.51 -0.18
N LEU A 101 1.74 5.61 0.15
CA LEU A 101 1.98 6.92 -0.47
C LEU A 101 3.40 7.41 -0.23
N SER A 102 3.91 7.29 1.00
CA SER A 102 5.30 7.65 1.32
C SER A 102 6.28 6.82 0.49
N CYS A 103 6.03 5.53 0.32
CA CYS A 103 6.89 4.65 -0.47
C CYS A 103 6.90 5.05 -1.96
N ILE A 104 5.72 5.17 -2.59
CA ILE A 104 5.64 5.43 -4.03
C ILE A 104 5.99 6.87 -4.40
N SER A 105 5.95 7.81 -3.46
CA SER A 105 6.48 9.17 -3.61
C SER A 105 8.00 9.27 -3.36
N GLY A 106 8.66 8.15 -3.11
CA GLY A 106 10.12 8.11 -2.92
C GLY A 106 10.61 8.49 -1.53
N GLN A 107 9.72 8.63 -0.56
CA GLN A 107 10.02 9.02 0.82
C GLN A 107 10.14 7.81 1.77
N GLY A 108 9.81 6.62 1.29
CA GLY A 108 9.83 5.39 2.07
C GLY A 108 11.22 4.73 2.11
N PRO A 109 11.33 3.59 2.82
CA PRO A 109 12.58 2.82 2.96
C PRO A 109 13.16 2.36 1.61
N ALA A 110 12.32 2.22 0.59
CA ALA A 110 12.76 1.88 -0.76
C ALA A 110 13.63 2.99 -1.41
N GLY A 111 13.62 4.21 -0.87
CA GLY A 111 14.22 5.39 -1.47
C GLY A 111 13.48 5.82 -2.75
N SER A 112 14.03 6.78 -3.48
CA SER A 112 13.39 7.32 -4.68
C SER A 112 13.10 6.24 -5.72
N LEU A 113 11.85 6.12 -6.09
CA LEU A 113 11.38 5.32 -7.22
C LEU A 113 11.41 6.17 -8.50
N HIS A 114 10.98 5.60 -9.62
CA HIS A 114 10.85 6.38 -10.84
C HIS A 114 9.72 7.44 -10.70
N PRO A 115 9.86 8.67 -11.28
CA PRO A 115 8.87 9.75 -11.15
C PRO A 115 7.45 9.40 -11.63
N TYR A 116 7.31 8.34 -12.43
CA TYR A 116 6.02 7.77 -12.79
C TYR A 116 5.18 7.39 -11.55
N HIS A 117 5.83 6.88 -10.50
CA HIS A 117 5.14 6.42 -9.29
C HIS A 117 4.78 7.57 -8.36
N GLU A 118 5.59 8.63 -8.34
CA GLU A 118 5.25 9.87 -7.63
C GLU A 118 3.96 10.48 -8.19
N ARG A 119 3.83 10.54 -9.52
CA ARG A 119 2.56 10.98 -10.15
C ARG A 119 1.37 10.08 -9.81
N ASN A 120 1.59 8.80 -9.57
CA ASN A 120 0.52 7.92 -9.09
C ASN A 120 0.14 8.22 -7.64
N ALA A 121 1.10 8.59 -6.78
CA ALA A 121 0.79 9.07 -5.44
C ALA A 121 -0.08 10.32 -5.47
N GLU A 122 0.29 11.32 -6.30
CA GLU A 122 -0.50 12.54 -6.52
C GLU A 122 -1.92 12.21 -6.98
N ARG A 123 -2.06 11.39 -8.03
CA ARG A 123 -3.36 10.97 -8.56
C ARG A 123 -4.22 10.26 -7.52
N LEU A 124 -3.62 9.43 -6.66
CA LEU A 124 -4.38 8.75 -5.60
C LEU A 124 -4.83 9.73 -4.52
N ILE A 125 -3.97 10.68 -4.14
CA ILE A 125 -4.33 11.76 -3.20
C ILE A 125 -5.47 12.60 -3.78
N ASP A 126 -5.37 13.00 -5.03
CA ASP A 126 -6.41 13.80 -5.71
C ASP A 126 -7.74 13.05 -5.75
N LEU A 127 -7.71 11.76 -6.11
CA LEU A 127 -8.89 10.91 -6.12
C LEU A 127 -9.51 10.76 -4.73
N LEU A 128 -8.69 10.57 -3.70
CA LEU A 128 -9.18 10.46 -2.33
C LEU A 128 -9.76 11.78 -1.80
N ASN A 129 -9.36 12.90 -2.38
CA ASN A 129 -9.81 14.23 -2.02
C ASN A 129 -10.97 14.75 -2.87
N ASP A 130 -11.29 14.12 -4.00
CA ASP A 130 -12.40 14.54 -4.85
C ASP A 130 -13.78 14.20 -4.23
N ASP A 131 -14.85 14.73 -4.84
CA ASP A 131 -16.22 14.56 -4.37
C ASP A 131 -16.87 13.22 -4.78
N SER A 132 -16.12 12.31 -5.43
CA SER A 132 -16.66 11.00 -5.80
C SER A 132 -16.90 10.14 -4.55
N GLY A 133 -17.92 9.31 -4.57
CA GLY A 133 -18.17 8.36 -3.48
C GLY A 133 -17.03 7.34 -3.36
N LYS A 134 -16.61 7.03 -2.13
CA LYS A 134 -15.59 6.03 -1.82
C LYS A 134 -16.10 5.14 -0.71
N ILE A 135 -16.21 3.85 -0.98
CA ILE A 135 -16.79 2.86 -0.08
C ILE A 135 -15.81 1.71 0.13
N LEU A 136 -15.52 1.40 1.38
CA LEU A 136 -14.91 0.15 1.79
C LEU A 136 -15.99 -0.67 2.50
N ALA A 137 -16.35 -1.81 1.96
CA ALA A 137 -17.36 -2.68 2.55
C ALA A 137 -16.80 -4.06 2.85
N CYS A 138 -17.19 -4.62 3.99
CA CYS A 138 -16.85 -5.98 4.33
C CYS A 138 -17.98 -6.92 3.85
N VAL A 139 -17.57 -8.02 3.24
CA VAL A 139 -18.46 -9.07 2.74
C VAL A 139 -18.04 -10.41 3.32
N GLU A 140 -18.98 -11.33 3.35
CA GLU A 140 -18.74 -12.71 3.79
C GLU A 140 -19.01 -13.65 2.61
N ASP A 141 -18.19 -13.53 1.55
CA ASP A 141 -18.34 -14.31 0.33
C ASP A 141 -17.06 -15.12 0.05
N GLN A 142 -17.22 -16.43 0.01
CA GLN A 142 -16.12 -17.38 -0.23
C GLN A 142 -15.62 -17.38 -1.68
N THR A 143 -16.28 -16.69 -2.59
CA THR A 143 -15.95 -16.67 -4.01
C THR A 143 -14.97 -15.57 -4.37
N PHE A 144 -14.87 -14.51 -3.58
CA PHE A 144 -13.94 -13.43 -3.79
C PHE A 144 -12.49 -13.84 -3.45
N ALA A 145 -11.55 -13.05 -3.91
CA ALA A 145 -10.19 -12.99 -3.36
C ALA A 145 -10.24 -12.47 -1.91
N TYR A 146 -9.13 -12.03 -1.35
CA TYR A 146 -9.13 -11.40 -0.01
C TYR A 146 -9.85 -10.05 -0.02
N ALA A 147 -9.69 -9.33 -1.11
CA ALA A 147 -10.44 -8.13 -1.42
C ALA A 147 -10.58 -7.97 -2.94
N ILE A 148 -11.43 -7.06 -3.37
CA ILE A 148 -11.59 -6.70 -4.78
C ILE A 148 -11.99 -5.23 -4.88
N ALA A 149 -11.31 -4.50 -5.73
CA ALA A 149 -11.61 -3.10 -6.00
C ALA A 149 -12.48 -2.95 -7.26
N HIS A 150 -13.43 -2.06 -7.17
CA HIS A 150 -14.29 -1.62 -8.27
C HIS A 150 -14.11 -0.11 -8.46
N PRO A 151 -13.26 0.33 -9.39
CA PRO A 151 -13.15 1.75 -9.72
C PRO A 151 -14.48 2.27 -10.30
N ALA A 152 -14.85 3.50 -9.93
CA ALA A 152 -16.03 4.15 -10.47
C ALA A 152 -15.90 4.30 -11.99
N LYS A 153 -16.88 3.83 -12.73
CA LYS A 153 -16.92 3.90 -14.21
C LYS A 153 -17.45 5.22 -14.73
N ASN A 154 -18.09 5.99 -13.88
CA ASN A 154 -18.61 7.33 -14.17
C ASN A 154 -18.82 8.11 -12.86
N PRO A 155 -18.99 9.43 -12.90
CA PRO A 155 -19.11 10.27 -11.70
C PRO A 155 -20.33 9.97 -10.80
N ALA A 156 -21.32 9.23 -11.29
CA ALA A 156 -22.49 8.86 -10.50
C ALA A 156 -22.29 7.57 -9.70
N MET A 157 -21.17 6.87 -9.92
CA MET A 157 -20.80 5.65 -9.20
C MET A 157 -19.74 5.96 -8.14
N SER A 158 -19.74 5.18 -7.07
CA SER A 158 -18.68 5.18 -6.08
C SER A 158 -17.51 4.31 -6.53
N HIS A 159 -16.32 4.65 -6.08
CA HIS A 159 -15.21 3.71 -6.01
C HIS A 159 -15.46 2.78 -4.82
N GLU A 160 -15.32 1.49 -5.03
CA GLU A 160 -15.60 0.50 -4.00
C GLU A 160 -14.41 -0.43 -3.79
N VAL A 161 -14.19 -0.85 -2.53
CA VAL A 161 -13.37 -1.99 -2.15
C VAL A 161 -14.24 -2.93 -1.35
N LEU A 162 -14.39 -4.15 -1.81
CA LEU A 162 -15.05 -5.23 -1.08
C LEU A 162 -14.00 -6.11 -0.42
N ILE A 163 -14.04 -6.23 0.90
CA ILE A 163 -13.08 -6.99 1.70
C ILE A 163 -13.78 -8.25 2.21
N ASP A 164 -13.33 -9.42 1.76
CA ASP A 164 -13.91 -10.70 2.15
C ASP A 164 -13.37 -11.17 3.50
N THR A 165 -14.07 -10.85 4.57
CA THR A 165 -13.71 -11.25 5.94
C THR A 165 -13.76 -12.77 6.13
N TYR A 166 -14.63 -13.47 5.41
CA TYR A 166 -14.63 -14.91 5.41
C TYR A 166 -13.35 -15.49 4.80
N ARG A 167 -12.90 -14.92 3.69
CA ARG A 167 -11.67 -15.35 3.03
C ARG A 167 -10.44 -15.02 3.87
N ILE A 168 -10.39 -13.83 4.47
CA ILE A 168 -9.32 -13.42 5.38
C ILE A 168 -9.25 -14.36 6.60
N SER A 169 -10.37 -14.69 7.22
CA SER A 169 -10.44 -15.60 8.36
C SER A 169 -10.43 -17.08 7.99
N GLY A 170 -10.83 -17.40 6.77
CA GLY A 170 -11.03 -18.77 6.30
C GLY A 170 -9.79 -19.66 6.43
N PHE A 171 -8.62 -19.08 6.24
CA PHE A 171 -7.35 -19.77 6.45
C PHE A 171 -7.11 -20.16 7.91
N LEU A 172 -7.77 -19.50 8.85
CA LEU A 172 -7.60 -19.67 10.28
C LEU A 172 -8.84 -20.28 10.94
N SER A 173 -9.89 -20.54 10.15
CA SER A 173 -11.11 -21.13 10.67
C SER A 173 -10.88 -22.58 11.07
N ARG A 174 -11.64 -23.04 12.03
CA ARG A 174 -11.65 -24.46 12.48
C ARG A 174 -12.05 -25.45 11.36
N ARG A 175 -12.49 -24.95 10.21
CA ARG A 175 -12.88 -25.75 9.04
C ARG A 175 -11.68 -26.36 8.32
N PHE A 176 -10.47 -25.82 8.49
CA PHE A 176 -9.26 -26.36 7.90
C PHE A 176 -8.73 -27.52 8.74
N GLU A 177 -8.35 -28.59 8.06
CA GLU A 177 -7.69 -29.71 8.70
C GLU A 177 -6.29 -29.31 9.22
N ARG A 178 -5.84 -29.95 10.31
CA ARG A 178 -4.52 -29.72 10.91
C ARG A 178 -3.37 -29.81 9.90
N ALA A 179 -3.48 -30.72 8.94
CA ALA A 179 -2.49 -30.85 7.88
C ALA A 179 -2.39 -29.61 6.98
N THR A 180 -3.51 -28.95 6.72
CA THR A 180 -3.55 -27.69 5.96
C THR A 180 -2.80 -26.59 6.70
N TYR A 181 -3.03 -26.44 8.00
CA TYR A 181 -2.29 -25.46 8.80
C TYR A 181 -0.79 -25.74 8.79
N ARG A 182 -0.38 -26.99 8.98
CA ARG A 182 1.04 -27.35 8.99
C ARG A 182 1.69 -27.15 7.62
N ASN A 183 1.05 -27.61 6.57
CA ASN A 183 1.65 -27.63 5.24
C ASN A 183 1.55 -26.29 4.53
N PHE A 184 0.42 -25.60 4.71
CA PHE A 184 0.15 -24.34 4.00
C PHE A 184 0.74 -23.13 4.73
N PHE A 185 0.61 -23.09 6.06
CA PHE A 185 0.99 -21.94 6.85
C PHE A 185 2.30 -22.13 7.63
N LYS A 186 2.90 -23.32 7.55
CA LYS A 186 4.12 -23.63 8.31
C LYS A 186 3.97 -23.36 9.82
N LEU A 187 2.75 -23.45 10.34
CA LEU A 187 2.46 -23.24 11.76
C LEU A 187 3.04 -24.38 12.60
N SER A 188 3.54 -24.02 13.78
CA SER A 188 3.92 -25.02 14.77
C SER A 188 2.68 -25.72 15.35
N GLU A 189 2.85 -26.96 15.81
CA GLU A 189 1.73 -27.72 16.43
C GLU A 189 1.05 -26.96 17.57
N PRO A 190 1.76 -26.30 18.50
CA PRO A 190 1.09 -25.51 19.56
C PRO A 190 0.20 -24.41 19.02
N LEU A 191 0.62 -23.69 17.96
CA LEU A 191 -0.19 -22.64 17.35
C LEU A 191 -1.43 -23.20 16.65
N ILE A 192 -1.30 -24.36 15.99
CA ILE A 192 -2.43 -25.07 15.38
C ILE A 192 -3.43 -25.49 16.48
N GLU A 193 -2.94 -26.06 17.57
CA GLU A 193 -3.76 -26.52 18.68
C GLU A 193 -4.49 -25.36 19.35
N ASP A 194 -3.80 -24.27 19.63
CA ASP A 194 -4.40 -23.07 20.23
C ASP A 194 -5.52 -22.51 19.35
N HIS A 195 -5.32 -22.46 18.05
CA HIS A 195 -6.36 -22.03 17.12
C HIS A 195 -7.56 -23.00 17.09
N LEU A 196 -7.31 -24.30 16.96
CA LEU A 196 -8.37 -25.30 16.91
C LEU A 196 -9.16 -25.41 18.23
N THR A 197 -8.53 -25.12 19.36
CA THR A 197 -9.18 -25.09 20.69
C THR A 197 -9.90 -23.78 20.99
N GLY A 198 -9.79 -22.79 20.11
CA GLY A 198 -10.41 -21.47 20.27
C GLY A 198 -9.71 -20.56 21.26
N LYS A 199 -8.49 -20.86 21.67
CA LYS A 199 -7.66 -19.92 22.38
C LYS A 199 -7.30 -18.75 21.46
N PRO A 200 -7.11 -17.53 22.01
CA PRO A 200 -6.62 -16.42 21.23
C PRO A 200 -5.26 -16.79 20.64
N VAL A 201 -5.20 -17.01 19.35
CA VAL A 201 -3.92 -17.13 18.65
C VAL A 201 -3.40 -15.70 18.52
N HIS A 202 -2.26 -15.41 19.11
CA HIS A 202 -1.54 -14.19 18.79
C HIS A 202 -1.09 -14.28 17.33
N PHE A 203 -1.79 -13.57 16.46
CA PHE A 203 -1.54 -13.54 15.03
C PHE A 203 -0.24 -12.85 14.64
N ASP A 204 0.53 -12.33 15.59
CA ASP A 204 1.82 -11.68 15.34
C ASP A 204 2.78 -12.56 14.50
N GLY A 205 2.69 -13.89 14.64
CA GLY A 205 3.42 -14.82 13.79
C GLY A 205 2.78 -15.07 12.41
N LEU A 206 1.51 -14.70 12.24
CA LEU A 206 0.72 -14.88 11.02
C LEU A 206 0.56 -13.58 10.23
N HIS A 207 0.92 -12.44 10.78
CA HIS A 207 0.96 -11.15 10.10
C HIS A 207 1.79 -11.18 8.81
N ARG A 208 2.72 -12.10 8.74
CA ARG A 208 3.54 -12.32 7.55
C ARG A 208 2.74 -12.74 6.33
N TYR A 209 1.55 -13.28 6.53
CA TYR A 209 0.64 -13.70 5.47
C TYR A 209 -0.40 -12.67 5.14
N ARG A 210 -0.51 -11.61 5.97
CA ARG A 210 -1.58 -10.63 5.86
C ARG A 210 -1.13 -9.28 6.38
N ASP A 211 -0.43 -8.60 5.54
CA ASP A 211 -0.28 -7.17 5.70
C ASP A 211 -1.59 -6.52 5.28
N LEU A 212 -2.55 -6.42 6.22
CA LEU A 212 -3.86 -5.83 5.93
C LEU A 212 -3.73 -4.38 5.45
N PRO A 213 -2.87 -3.52 6.02
CA PRO A 213 -2.56 -2.22 5.44
C PRO A 213 -2.08 -2.30 3.99
N GLY A 214 -1.21 -3.26 3.68
CA GLY A 214 -0.73 -3.51 2.32
C GLY A 214 -1.84 -3.95 1.38
N LEU A 215 -2.71 -4.86 1.81
CA LEU A 215 -3.88 -5.29 1.05
C LEU A 215 -4.83 -4.11 0.76
N VAL A 216 -5.13 -3.29 1.77
CA VAL A 216 -6.00 -2.12 1.57
C VAL A 216 -5.37 -1.15 0.58
N PHE A 217 -4.07 -0.86 0.70
CA PHE A 217 -3.37 0.01 -0.25
C PHE A 217 -3.35 -0.57 -1.66
N HIS A 218 -3.13 -1.87 -1.81
CA HIS A 218 -3.21 -2.60 -3.06
C HIS A 218 -4.56 -2.34 -3.75
N GLU A 219 -5.65 -2.56 -3.05
CA GLU A 219 -6.99 -2.37 -3.60
C GLU A 219 -7.27 -0.91 -3.97
N LEU A 220 -6.82 0.05 -3.16
CA LEU A 220 -6.98 1.47 -3.49
C LEU A 220 -6.22 1.86 -4.76
N THR A 221 -5.08 1.23 -5.05
CA THR A 221 -4.34 1.54 -6.28
C THR A 221 -5.04 1.05 -7.55
N HIS A 222 -5.95 0.06 -7.46
CA HIS A 222 -6.82 -0.30 -8.57
C HIS A 222 -7.75 0.84 -9.00
N TRP A 223 -8.11 1.75 -8.10
CA TRP A 223 -8.91 2.92 -8.44
C TRP A 223 -8.21 3.88 -9.44
N LEU A 224 -6.89 3.77 -9.57
CA LEU A 224 -6.13 4.48 -10.61
C LEU A 224 -6.25 3.84 -12.02
N GLY A 225 -7.01 2.75 -12.16
CA GLY A 225 -7.24 2.04 -13.41
C GLY A 225 -6.24 0.92 -13.70
N TYR A 226 -5.45 0.50 -12.70
CA TYR A 226 -4.56 -0.66 -12.86
C TYR A 226 -5.33 -1.96 -12.65
N GLU A 227 -5.04 -2.94 -13.49
CA GLU A 227 -5.62 -4.29 -13.41
C GLU A 227 -4.52 -5.34 -13.34
N HIS A 228 -4.82 -6.49 -12.75
CA HIS A 228 -3.94 -7.64 -12.79
C HIS A 228 -3.90 -8.24 -14.19
N THR A 229 -2.83 -8.02 -14.90
CA THR A 229 -2.64 -8.62 -16.22
C THR A 229 -1.33 -9.41 -16.29
N ASN A 230 -1.33 -10.46 -17.10
CA ASN A 230 -0.10 -11.18 -17.39
C ASN A 230 0.76 -10.50 -18.48
N LEU A 231 0.24 -9.41 -19.04
CA LEU A 231 0.76 -8.80 -20.27
C LEU A 231 1.35 -7.40 -20.06
N THR A 232 1.04 -6.76 -18.94
CA THR A 232 1.53 -5.42 -18.57
C THR A 232 2.19 -5.46 -17.20
N ALA A 233 2.95 -4.42 -16.86
CA ALA A 233 3.52 -4.29 -15.54
C ALA A 233 2.40 -4.29 -14.50
N ASP A 234 2.44 -5.26 -13.61
CA ASP A 234 1.48 -5.39 -12.52
C ASP A 234 1.85 -4.40 -11.39
N VAL A 235 1.46 -3.16 -11.59
CA VAL A 235 1.83 -2.03 -10.74
C VAL A 235 1.35 -2.23 -9.32
N VAL A 236 0.16 -2.80 -9.16
CA VAL A 236 -0.48 -2.98 -7.86
C VAL A 236 0.28 -3.98 -7.00
N ASP A 237 0.58 -5.17 -7.55
CA ASP A 237 1.41 -6.17 -6.87
C ASP A 237 2.82 -5.63 -6.57
N LEU A 238 3.41 -4.84 -7.49
CA LEU A 238 4.72 -4.26 -7.26
C LEU A 238 4.73 -3.28 -6.09
N TYR A 239 3.68 -2.46 -5.95
CA TYR A 239 3.56 -1.54 -4.83
C TYR A 239 3.40 -2.28 -3.51
N GLU A 240 2.52 -3.27 -3.45
CA GLU A 240 2.33 -4.09 -2.26
C GLU A 240 3.67 -4.72 -1.83
N VAL A 241 4.32 -5.46 -2.72
CA VAL A 241 5.56 -6.17 -2.40
C VAL A 241 6.71 -5.22 -2.07
N CYS A 242 6.86 -4.11 -2.81
CA CYS A 242 7.95 -3.16 -2.55
C CYS A 242 7.74 -2.37 -1.26
N CYS A 243 6.53 -1.88 -1.03
CA CYS A 243 6.28 -0.90 0.04
C CYS A 243 5.99 -1.54 1.40
N PHE A 244 5.48 -2.78 1.43
CA PHE A 244 5.00 -3.39 2.66
C PHE A 244 5.84 -4.60 3.13
N ALA A 245 6.93 -4.94 2.46
CA ALA A 245 7.83 -6.04 2.81
C ALA A 245 7.14 -7.40 3.04
N GLY A 246 5.89 -7.48 2.70
CA GLY A 246 5.07 -8.66 2.80
C GLY A 246 3.97 -8.58 1.77
N SER A 247 3.49 -9.72 1.35
CA SER A 247 2.23 -9.83 0.65
C SER A 247 1.52 -11.02 1.25
N ASP A 248 0.23 -11.11 1.03
CA ASP A 248 -0.57 -12.30 1.36
C ASP A 248 0.08 -13.60 0.97
N HIS A 249 1.00 -13.55 0.04
CA HIS A 249 1.53 -14.69 -0.66
C HIS A 249 2.93 -15.09 -0.22
N ILE A 250 3.57 -14.36 0.71
CA ILE A 250 4.97 -14.63 1.05
C ILE A 250 5.11 -15.12 2.50
N PRO A 251 5.50 -16.40 2.71
CA PRO A 251 5.45 -17.04 4.03
C PRO A 251 6.70 -16.86 4.91
N ASP A 252 7.80 -16.33 4.39
CA ASP A 252 9.07 -16.24 5.10
C ASP A 252 9.71 -14.87 4.91
N ASP A 253 10.10 -14.21 6.01
CA ASP A 253 10.68 -12.86 5.98
C ASP A 253 11.92 -12.75 5.10
N ARG A 254 12.76 -13.80 5.07
CA ARG A 254 13.97 -13.79 4.23
C ARG A 254 13.63 -13.87 2.75
N VAL A 255 12.56 -14.59 2.42
CA VAL A 255 12.02 -14.66 1.06
C VAL A 255 11.37 -13.34 0.71
N ASN A 256 10.66 -12.73 1.66
CA ASN A 256 10.03 -11.43 1.53
C ASN A 256 11.05 -10.34 1.19
N GLU A 257 12.18 -10.27 1.91
CA GLU A 257 13.21 -9.27 1.65
C GLU A 257 13.76 -9.36 0.21
N GLY A 258 14.03 -10.55 -0.27
CA GLY A 258 14.50 -10.76 -1.65
C GLY A 258 13.48 -10.35 -2.71
N PHE A 259 12.19 -10.64 -2.49
CA PHE A 259 11.12 -10.21 -3.39
C PHE A 259 10.88 -8.71 -3.31
N GLN A 260 10.92 -8.12 -2.11
CA GLN A 260 10.81 -6.69 -1.90
C GLN A 260 11.88 -5.92 -2.68
N GLN A 261 13.14 -6.31 -2.53
CA GLN A 261 14.26 -5.68 -3.24
C GLN A 261 14.07 -5.76 -4.77
N ARG A 262 13.60 -6.90 -5.27
CA ARG A 262 13.33 -7.09 -6.71
C ARG A 262 12.16 -6.23 -7.18
N ALA A 263 11.06 -6.17 -6.45
CA ALA A 263 9.92 -5.32 -6.77
C ALA A 263 10.33 -3.84 -6.81
N CYS A 264 11.03 -3.37 -5.77
CA CYS A 264 11.53 -2.00 -5.73
C CYS A 264 12.53 -1.70 -6.87
N LYS A 265 13.37 -2.68 -7.26
CA LYS A 265 14.27 -2.52 -8.41
C LYS A 265 13.49 -2.35 -9.72
N ILE A 266 12.41 -3.10 -9.91
CA ILE A 266 11.53 -2.95 -11.08
C ILE A 266 10.89 -1.56 -11.10
N LEU A 267 10.42 -1.06 -9.94
CA LEU A 267 9.83 0.28 -9.83
C LEU A 267 10.85 1.42 -10.05
N LYS A 268 12.14 1.13 -10.05
CA LYS A 268 13.22 2.09 -10.34
C LYS A 268 13.72 2.01 -11.80
N ASP A 269 13.24 1.05 -12.57
CA ASP A 269 13.73 0.83 -13.94
C ASP A 269 13.24 1.93 -14.90
N ALA A 270 14.09 2.94 -15.14
CA ALA A 270 13.75 4.07 -16.00
C ALA A 270 13.39 3.63 -17.44
N GLU A 271 14.10 2.64 -17.99
CA GLU A 271 13.80 2.14 -19.34
C GLU A 271 12.37 1.59 -19.43
N LEU A 272 11.89 0.95 -18.36
CA LEU A 272 10.52 0.44 -18.30
C LEU A 272 9.48 1.57 -18.17
N TRP A 273 9.72 2.53 -17.27
CA TRP A 273 8.70 3.49 -16.88
C TRP A 273 8.66 4.75 -17.75
N ASP A 274 9.74 5.06 -18.50
CA ASP A 274 9.76 6.10 -19.53
C ASP A 274 9.13 5.62 -20.85
N ALA A 275 8.99 4.30 -21.03
CA ALA A 275 8.42 3.72 -22.24
C ALA A 275 6.89 3.95 -22.32
N ASP A 276 6.39 4.06 -23.55
CA ASP A 276 4.96 3.96 -23.83
C ASP A 276 4.41 2.58 -23.43
N GLU A 277 3.08 2.45 -23.38
CA GLU A 277 2.43 1.24 -22.91
C GLU A 277 2.80 -0.01 -23.71
N ALA A 278 2.89 0.10 -25.03
CA ALA A 278 3.21 -1.03 -25.91
C ALA A 278 4.65 -1.50 -25.69
N THR A 279 5.59 -0.55 -25.65
CA THR A 279 7.01 -0.80 -25.39
C THR A 279 7.22 -1.33 -23.96
N ARG A 280 6.51 -0.77 -22.97
CA ARG A 280 6.56 -1.24 -21.58
C ARG A 280 6.13 -2.69 -21.45
N LYS A 281 5.09 -3.09 -22.15
CA LYS A 281 4.63 -4.48 -22.21
C LYS A 281 5.71 -5.41 -22.75
N GLN A 282 6.38 -5.01 -23.82
CA GLN A 282 7.49 -5.78 -24.40
C GLN A 282 8.66 -5.89 -23.42
N LEU A 283 9.11 -4.77 -22.84
CA LEU A 283 10.20 -4.73 -21.86
C LEU A 283 9.87 -5.57 -20.62
N TRP A 284 8.63 -5.57 -20.14
CA TRP A 284 8.16 -6.41 -19.05
C TRP A 284 8.42 -7.89 -19.30
N HIS A 285 8.19 -8.34 -20.51
CA HIS A 285 8.46 -9.71 -20.93
C HIS A 285 9.94 -9.97 -21.15
N ASP A 286 10.63 -9.12 -21.87
CA ASP A 286 12.04 -9.30 -22.24
C ASP A 286 12.96 -9.32 -21.02
N LYS A 287 12.70 -8.46 -20.03
CA LYS A 287 13.40 -8.43 -18.74
C LYS A 287 12.96 -9.55 -17.78
N GLY A 288 11.92 -10.29 -18.13
CA GLY A 288 11.40 -11.41 -17.33
C GLY A 288 10.73 -10.99 -16.01
N TYR A 289 10.27 -9.74 -15.89
CA TYR A 289 9.65 -9.18 -14.68
C TYR A 289 8.35 -9.89 -14.30
N TYR A 290 7.60 -10.40 -15.28
CA TYR A 290 6.41 -11.24 -15.05
C TYR A 290 6.69 -12.50 -14.19
N ARG A 291 7.96 -12.90 -14.07
CA ARG A 291 8.35 -14.08 -13.27
C ARG A 291 8.24 -13.82 -11.78
N LEU A 292 8.39 -12.57 -11.34
CA LEU A 292 8.36 -12.22 -9.92
C LEU A 292 7.08 -12.72 -9.26
N LYS A 293 5.92 -12.40 -9.81
CA LYS A 293 4.61 -12.87 -9.29
C LYS A 293 4.51 -14.41 -9.25
N ARG A 294 5.03 -15.08 -10.27
CA ARG A 294 5.03 -16.55 -10.31
C ARG A 294 5.95 -17.16 -9.24
N GLU A 295 7.08 -16.55 -8.99
CA GLU A 295 8.03 -17.01 -7.97
C GLU A 295 7.50 -16.78 -6.57
N ILE A 296 6.88 -15.62 -6.31
CA ILE A 296 6.16 -15.34 -5.07
C ILE A 296 5.12 -16.41 -4.82
N ARG A 297 4.22 -16.68 -5.78
CA ARG A 297 3.19 -17.72 -5.64
C ARG A 297 3.77 -19.13 -5.38
N ARG A 298 4.92 -19.46 -5.95
CA ARG A 298 5.58 -20.75 -5.71
C ARG A 298 6.23 -20.82 -4.33
N ALA A 299 6.73 -19.71 -3.81
CA ALA A 299 7.29 -19.65 -2.47
C ALA A 299 6.21 -19.74 -1.39
N SER A 300 4.97 -19.38 -1.73
CA SER A 300 3.79 -19.38 -0.84
C SER A 300 3.08 -20.73 -0.76
N GLY A 301 3.24 -21.60 -1.71
CA GLY A 301 2.58 -22.92 -1.79
C GLY A 301 3.54 -24.07 -1.61
#